data_6fe2baffc381c82c73bc9964d7cf5041
#
_entry.id   6fe2baffc381c82c73bc9964d7cf5041
#
_cell.length_a   1.000
_cell.length_b   1.000
_cell.length_c   1.000
_cell.angle_alpha   90.00
_cell.angle_beta   90.00
_cell.angle_gamma   90.00
#
_symmetry.space_group_name_H-M   'P 1'
#
loop_
_entity.id
_entity.type
_entity.pdbx_description
1 polymer ?
#
loop_
_entity_poly.entity_id
_entity_poly.type
_entity_poly.pdbx_seq_one_letter_code
_entity_poly.pdbx_strand_id
1 'polypeptide(L)'
;ELPVAFSTQPADYFAKGAVGLLHAMNCDAICFGSESGESADYQKLAHFLKQHTPTINQRFKENRDPGKTYASQMDQILKELMPEQLVSLSTPNNILGLAYAKENVLYEKPMELYTITRVGSDYHEKELDEQNFSSATAIRESLVGSKKNKARIEELKLSMPDSSFEQLAT
;
A
#
# COMPACT_ATOMS: atom_id res chain seq x y z
N GLU A 1 -15.22 9.98 4.73
CA GLU A 1 -14.30 9.94 3.57
C GLU A 1 -13.04 10.74 3.87
N LEU A 2 -11.91 10.31 3.31
CA LEU A 2 -10.65 11.04 3.44
C LEU A 2 -10.72 12.32 2.59
N PRO A 3 -10.40 13.52 3.17
CA PRO A 3 -10.41 14.77 2.41
C PRO A 3 -9.47 14.74 1.21
N VAL A 4 -9.86 15.38 0.11
CA VAL A 4 -9.08 15.44 -1.15
C VAL A 4 -7.64 15.94 -0.91
N ALA A 5 -7.46 16.84 0.05
CA ALA A 5 -6.14 17.34 0.44
C ALA A 5 -5.14 16.22 0.85
N PHE A 6 -5.65 15.06 1.29
CA PHE A 6 -4.83 13.90 1.65
C PHE A 6 -4.93 12.78 0.61
N SER A 7 -6.13 12.54 0.04
CA SER A 7 -6.38 11.38 -0.82
C SER A 7 -5.63 11.40 -2.15
N THR A 8 -5.18 12.57 -2.60
CA THR A 8 -4.41 12.76 -3.84
C THR A 8 -2.90 12.90 -3.60
N GLN A 9 -2.44 12.73 -2.36
CA GLN A 9 -1.06 12.93 -1.97
C GLN A 9 -0.25 11.62 -1.97
N PRO A 10 1.10 11.71 -1.94
CA PRO A 10 1.96 10.55 -1.73
C PRO A 10 1.65 9.79 -0.43
N ALA A 11 2.09 8.52 -0.36
CA ALA A 11 1.74 7.57 0.69
C ALA A 11 1.88 8.13 2.12
N ASP A 12 2.92 8.89 2.43
CA ASP A 12 3.12 9.46 3.77
C ASP A 12 2.03 10.48 4.15
N TYR A 13 1.63 11.36 3.22
CA TYR A 13 0.56 12.33 3.47
C TYR A 13 -0.82 11.67 3.48
N PHE A 14 -1.04 10.70 2.59
CA PHE A 14 -2.25 9.89 2.60
C PHE A 14 -2.42 9.17 3.94
N ALA A 15 -1.37 8.52 4.42
CA ALA A 15 -1.34 7.82 5.70
C ALA A 15 -1.60 8.78 6.88
N LYS A 16 -0.98 9.96 6.88
CA LYS A 16 -1.22 11.00 7.89
C LYS A 16 -2.70 11.37 8.00
N GLY A 17 -3.36 11.60 6.86
CA GLY A 17 -4.79 11.90 6.85
C GLY A 17 -5.65 10.71 7.32
N ALA A 18 -5.35 9.50 6.84
CA ALA A 18 -6.11 8.30 7.17
C ALA A 18 -5.97 7.93 8.66
N VAL A 19 -4.75 7.86 9.18
CA VAL A 19 -4.48 7.54 10.59
C VAL A 19 -5.05 8.62 11.51
N GLY A 20 -4.87 9.92 11.15
CA GLY A 20 -5.45 11.02 11.92
C GLY A 20 -6.98 10.97 12.00
N LEU A 21 -7.64 10.61 10.91
CA LEU A 21 -9.10 10.44 10.88
C LEU A 21 -9.55 9.28 11.78
N LEU A 22 -8.87 8.11 11.69
CA LEU A 22 -9.18 6.96 12.54
C LEU A 22 -8.96 7.24 14.03
N HIS A 23 -7.89 7.96 14.38
CA HIS A 23 -7.69 8.44 15.75
C HIS A 23 -8.79 9.38 16.22
N ALA A 24 -9.21 10.34 15.39
CA ALA A 24 -10.32 11.25 15.70
C ALA A 24 -11.64 10.52 15.90
N MET A 25 -11.80 9.35 15.29
CA MET A 25 -12.96 8.46 15.45
C MET A 25 -12.82 7.50 16.63
N ASN A 26 -11.73 7.58 17.41
CA ASN A 26 -11.42 6.69 18.51
C ASN A 26 -11.38 5.20 18.10
N CYS A 27 -10.82 4.91 16.93
CA CYS A 27 -10.58 3.54 16.52
C CYS A 27 -9.43 2.91 17.35
N ASP A 28 -9.59 1.66 17.76
CA ASP A 28 -8.58 0.93 18.53
C ASP A 28 -7.56 0.23 17.64
N ALA A 29 -7.91 0.00 16.37
CA ALA A 29 -7.09 -0.76 15.43
C ALA A 29 -7.19 -0.22 14.00
N ILE A 30 -6.14 -0.49 13.21
CA ILE A 30 -6.10 -0.28 11.76
C ILE A 30 -5.71 -1.58 11.08
N CYS A 31 -6.47 -1.97 10.03
CA CYS A 31 -6.19 -3.13 9.21
C CYS A 31 -5.89 -2.68 7.78
N PHE A 32 -4.84 -3.25 7.17
CA PHE A 32 -4.46 -2.93 5.79
C PHE A 32 -3.92 -4.15 5.04
N GLY A 33 -4.01 -4.11 3.70
CA GLY A 33 -3.46 -5.15 2.83
C GLY A 33 -1.94 -5.08 2.76
N SER A 34 -1.27 -6.23 2.87
CA SER A 34 0.18 -6.38 2.73
C SER A 34 0.50 -7.44 1.66
N GLU A 35 1.53 -7.21 0.87
CA GLU A 35 2.05 -8.22 -0.06
C GLU A 35 3.08 -9.13 0.62
N SER A 36 3.72 -8.63 1.68
CA SER A 36 4.65 -9.39 2.52
C SER A 36 4.81 -8.69 3.86
N GLY A 37 4.99 -9.46 4.89
CA GLY A 37 5.21 -8.94 6.24
C GLY A 37 3.97 -9.01 7.13
N GLU A 38 4.24 -9.33 8.35
CA GLU A 38 3.28 -9.35 9.45
C GLU A 38 3.15 -7.97 10.08
N SER A 39 2.05 -7.69 10.77
CA SER A 39 1.85 -6.41 11.46
C SER A 39 2.99 -6.05 12.41
N ALA A 40 3.58 -7.05 13.07
CA ALA A 40 4.73 -6.89 13.95
C ALA A 40 5.99 -6.37 13.21
N ASP A 41 6.19 -6.74 11.95
CA ASP A 41 7.33 -6.29 11.15
C ASP A 41 7.19 -4.81 10.77
N TYR A 42 5.96 -4.39 10.43
CA TYR A 42 5.66 -2.97 10.21
C TYR A 42 5.87 -2.14 11.47
N GLN A 43 5.45 -2.65 12.64
CA GLN A 43 5.65 -1.96 13.92
C GLN A 43 7.14 -1.81 14.23
N LYS A 44 7.92 -2.89 14.13
CA LYS A 44 9.37 -2.87 14.35
C LYS A 44 10.05 -1.86 13.46
N LEU A 45 9.73 -1.91 12.16
CA LEU A 45 10.31 -1.01 11.17
C LEU A 45 9.92 0.45 11.41
N ALA A 46 8.66 0.73 11.77
CA ALA A 46 8.20 2.07 12.10
C ALA A 46 8.90 2.64 13.34
N HIS A 47 9.07 1.85 14.40
CA HIS A 47 9.83 2.25 15.59
C HIS A 47 11.31 2.50 15.26
N PHE A 48 11.92 1.62 14.47
CA PHE A 48 13.30 1.80 14.02
C PHE A 48 13.47 3.11 13.25
N LEU A 49 12.59 3.39 12.31
CA LEU A 49 12.60 4.63 11.53
C LEU A 49 12.45 5.87 12.42
N LYS A 50 11.53 5.83 13.39
CA LYS A 50 11.32 6.92 14.36
C LYS A 50 12.61 7.20 15.16
N GLN A 51 13.27 6.16 15.63
CA GLN A 51 14.49 6.28 16.43
C GLN A 51 15.72 6.72 15.63
N HIS A 52 15.81 6.30 14.36
CA HIS A 52 16.99 6.52 13.51
C HIS A 52 16.78 7.59 12.42
N THR A 53 15.71 8.39 12.53
CA THR A 53 15.43 9.47 11.58
C THR A 53 16.62 10.36 11.25
N PRO A 54 17.44 10.85 12.22
CA PRO A 54 18.61 11.68 11.92
C PRO A 54 19.65 10.95 11.06
N THR A 55 19.96 9.70 11.42
CA THR A 55 20.92 8.85 10.68
C THR A 55 20.44 8.57 9.27
N ILE A 56 19.15 8.24 9.09
CA ILE A 56 18.54 7.98 7.79
C ILE A 56 18.60 9.23 6.91
N ASN A 57 18.27 10.39 7.46
CA ASN A 57 18.31 11.66 6.74
C ASN A 57 19.75 12.02 6.32
N GLN A 58 20.75 11.72 7.15
CA GLN A 58 22.14 11.90 6.81
C GLN A 58 22.54 10.97 5.65
N ARG A 59 22.20 9.67 5.72
CA ARG A 59 22.48 8.70 4.65
C ARG A 59 21.81 9.08 3.33
N PHE A 60 20.59 9.62 3.39
CA PHE A 60 19.92 10.15 2.20
C PHE A 60 20.67 11.30 1.53
N LYS A 61 21.25 12.21 2.33
CA LYS A 61 22.05 13.31 1.79
C LYS A 61 23.36 12.85 1.18
N GLU A 62 24.02 11.88 1.85
CA GLU A 62 25.31 11.34 1.42
C GLU A 62 25.19 10.47 0.16
N ASN A 63 24.12 9.68 0.07
CA ASN A 63 23.93 8.68 -1.00
C ASN A 63 22.88 9.12 -2.04
N ARG A 64 22.61 10.41 -2.18
CA ARG A 64 21.58 10.90 -3.09
C ARG A 64 21.91 10.52 -4.54
N ASP A 65 21.07 9.66 -5.12
CA ASP A 65 21.13 9.24 -6.50
C ASP A 65 19.90 9.79 -7.27
N PRO A 66 20.08 10.80 -8.16
CA PRO A 66 18.97 11.36 -8.92
C PRO A 66 18.27 10.36 -9.86
N GLY A 67 18.92 9.23 -10.17
CA GLY A 67 18.37 8.17 -11.04
C GLY A 67 17.47 7.17 -10.30
N LYS A 68 17.41 7.25 -8.96
CA LYS A 68 16.60 6.33 -8.14
C LYS A 68 15.39 7.03 -7.54
N THR A 69 14.30 6.27 -7.39
CA THR A 69 13.13 6.75 -6.65
C THR A 69 13.44 6.85 -5.15
N TYR A 70 12.67 7.68 -4.43
CA TYR A 70 12.78 7.79 -2.97
C TYR A 70 12.61 6.43 -2.28
N ALA A 71 11.63 5.62 -2.71
CA ALA A 71 11.38 4.29 -2.15
C ALA A 71 12.57 3.35 -2.34
N SER A 72 13.19 3.35 -3.53
CA SER A 72 14.37 2.51 -3.82
C SER A 72 15.58 2.92 -2.98
N GLN A 73 15.81 4.23 -2.78
CA GLN A 73 16.90 4.72 -1.93
C GLN A 73 16.64 4.38 -0.46
N MET A 74 15.40 4.53 0.02
CA MET A 74 15.00 4.16 1.37
C MET A 74 15.22 2.66 1.62
N ASP A 75 14.79 1.80 0.70
CA ASP A 75 14.95 0.36 0.79
C ASP A 75 16.43 -0.04 0.89
N GLN A 76 17.31 0.61 0.12
CA GLN A 76 18.75 0.40 0.20
C GLN A 76 19.32 0.80 1.56
N ILE A 77 18.98 1.99 2.05
CA ILE A 77 19.45 2.49 3.36
C ILE A 77 18.97 1.58 4.50
N LEU A 78 17.72 1.12 4.41
CA LEU A 78 17.17 0.23 5.42
C LEU A 78 17.83 -1.14 5.42
N LYS A 79 18.14 -1.72 4.27
CA LYS A 79 18.91 -2.97 4.17
C LYS A 79 20.30 -2.87 4.79
N GLU A 80 20.93 -1.70 4.70
CA GLU A 80 22.22 -1.44 5.34
C GLU A 80 22.10 -1.30 6.86
N LEU A 81 21.07 -0.61 7.35
CA LEU A 81 20.89 -0.30 8.78
C LEU A 81 20.13 -1.38 9.56
N MET A 82 19.30 -2.16 8.88
CA MET A 82 18.46 -3.22 9.43
C MET A 82 18.45 -4.44 8.47
N PRO A 83 19.52 -5.25 8.44
CA PRO A 83 19.63 -6.39 7.52
C PRO A 83 18.50 -7.42 7.66
N GLU A 84 17.86 -7.50 8.83
CA GLU A 84 16.74 -8.41 9.12
C GLU A 84 15.38 -7.82 8.68
N GLN A 85 15.37 -6.79 7.84
CA GLN A 85 14.13 -6.20 7.35
C GLN A 85 13.28 -7.24 6.60
N LEU A 86 12.07 -7.49 7.11
CA LEU A 86 11.12 -8.45 6.53
C LEU A 86 10.11 -7.80 5.58
N VAL A 87 9.96 -6.47 5.63
CA VAL A 87 9.04 -5.72 4.77
C VAL A 87 9.80 -5.12 3.59
N SER A 88 9.52 -5.61 2.40
CA SER A 88 10.07 -5.03 1.16
C SER A 88 9.36 -3.72 0.79
N LEU A 89 10.13 -2.68 0.47
CA LEU A 89 9.59 -1.40 -0.02
C LEU A 89 9.55 -1.31 -1.54
N SER A 90 9.60 -2.45 -2.23
CA SER A 90 9.46 -2.51 -3.69
C SER A 90 8.01 -2.52 -4.17
N THR A 91 7.05 -2.78 -3.27
CA THR A 91 5.64 -2.94 -3.62
C THR A 91 4.77 -1.82 -3.04
N PRO A 92 3.75 -1.34 -3.78
CA PRO A 92 2.94 -0.19 -3.37
C PRO A 92 2.20 -0.37 -2.05
N ASN A 93 1.65 -1.57 -1.78
CA ASN A 93 0.90 -1.80 -0.54
C ASN A 93 1.83 -1.88 0.67
N ASN A 94 3.02 -2.43 0.54
CA ASN A 94 3.99 -2.44 1.62
C ASN A 94 4.49 -1.02 1.94
N ILE A 95 4.70 -0.18 0.91
CA ILE A 95 5.05 1.25 1.10
C ILE A 95 3.93 1.95 1.87
N LEU A 96 2.67 1.74 1.47
CA LEU A 96 1.51 2.35 2.13
C LEU A 96 1.32 1.82 3.56
N GLY A 97 1.46 0.51 3.76
CA GLY A 97 1.40 -0.12 5.08
C GLY A 97 2.45 0.43 6.04
N LEU A 98 3.69 0.61 5.55
CA LEU A 98 4.74 1.24 6.35
C LEU A 98 4.41 2.71 6.67
N ALA A 99 3.82 3.45 5.73
CA ALA A 99 3.42 4.83 5.98
C ALA A 99 2.35 4.93 7.08
N TYR A 100 1.37 3.99 7.12
CA TYR A 100 0.40 3.89 8.22
C TYR A 100 1.09 3.60 9.56
N ALA A 101 1.99 2.62 9.58
CA ALA A 101 2.71 2.26 10.80
C ALA A 101 3.59 3.42 11.32
N LYS A 102 4.29 4.11 10.42
CA LYS A 102 5.11 5.30 10.75
C LYS A 102 4.28 6.41 11.38
N GLU A 103 3.12 6.72 10.81
CA GLU A 103 2.24 7.76 11.35
C GLU A 103 1.65 7.32 12.69
N ASN A 104 1.20 6.06 12.79
CA ASN A 104 0.56 5.51 13.97
C ASN A 104 1.46 5.56 15.23
N VAL A 105 2.76 5.26 15.09
CA VAL A 105 3.70 5.28 16.24
C VAL A 105 4.00 6.69 16.76
N LEU A 106 3.53 7.75 16.11
CA LEU A 106 3.69 9.12 16.58
C LEU A 106 2.66 9.50 17.66
N TYR A 107 1.57 8.77 17.77
CA TYR A 107 0.51 9.02 18.75
C TYR A 107 0.88 8.46 20.11
N GLU A 108 0.37 9.07 21.18
CA GLU A 108 0.59 8.60 22.57
C GLU A 108 -0.03 7.22 22.81
N LYS A 109 -1.18 6.96 22.16
CA LYS A 109 -1.85 5.66 22.16
C LYS A 109 -1.96 5.17 20.70
N PRO A 110 -0.94 4.48 20.20
CA PRO A 110 -1.01 3.92 18.86
C PRO A 110 -2.13 2.89 18.76
N MET A 111 -2.84 2.86 17.63
CA MET A 111 -3.77 1.78 17.29
C MET A 111 -3.04 0.46 17.11
N GLU A 112 -3.72 -0.65 17.36
CA GLU A 112 -3.21 -1.97 16.99
C GLU A 112 -3.15 -2.10 15.47
N LEU A 113 -2.09 -2.72 14.94
CA LEU A 113 -1.93 -2.95 13.51
C LEU A 113 -2.27 -4.40 13.18
N TYR A 114 -3.11 -4.56 12.16
CA TYR A 114 -3.43 -5.85 11.55
C TYR A 114 -3.13 -5.82 10.06
N THR A 115 -2.60 -6.92 9.54
CA THR A 115 -2.34 -7.08 8.11
C THR A 115 -3.19 -8.21 7.55
N ILE A 116 -3.65 -8.04 6.31
CA ILE A 116 -4.26 -9.09 5.50
C ILE A 116 -3.36 -9.31 4.31
N THR A 117 -2.85 -10.54 4.16
CA THR A 117 -2.06 -10.91 2.99
C THR A 117 -2.94 -10.82 1.74
N ARG A 118 -2.49 -10.09 0.75
CA ARG A 118 -3.18 -10.02 -0.54
C ARG A 118 -3.08 -11.35 -1.27
N VAL A 119 -4.21 -11.76 -1.80
CA VAL A 119 -4.32 -12.92 -2.68
C VAL A 119 -4.73 -12.42 -4.06
N GLY A 120 -4.06 -12.88 -5.11
CA GLY A 120 -4.38 -12.52 -6.50
C GLY A 120 -3.20 -11.91 -7.25
N SER A 121 -3.51 -11.34 -8.41
CA SER A 121 -2.55 -10.80 -9.37
C SER A 121 -1.74 -9.62 -8.82
N ASP A 122 -0.51 -9.50 -9.30
CA ASP A 122 0.36 -8.35 -9.01
C ASP A 122 -0.30 -7.03 -9.45
N TYR A 123 -0.02 -5.94 -8.71
CA TYR A 123 -0.61 -4.61 -8.95
C TYR A 123 -0.41 -4.10 -10.39
N HIS A 124 0.66 -4.53 -11.05
CA HIS A 124 1.01 -4.11 -12.41
C HIS A 124 0.57 -5.09 -13.50
N GLU A 125 -0.09 -6.18 -13.15
CA GLU A 125 -0.58 -7.14 -14.12
C GLU A 125 -1.73 -6.54 -14.92
N LYS A 126 -1.59 -6.56 -16.25
CA LYS A 126 -2.53 -5.94 -17.19
C LYS A 126 -3.50 -6.94 -17.81
N GLU A 127 -3.20 -8.22 -17.66
CA GLU A 127 -4.03 -9.29 -18.18
C GLU A 127 -5.06 -9.73 -17.15
N LEU A 128 -6.24 -10.14 -17.61
CA LEU A 128 -7.26 -10.71 -16.73
C LEU A 128 -6.80 -12.10 -16.29
N ASP A 129 -6.85 -12.35 -14.98
CA ASP A 129 -6.60 -13.66 -14.41
C ASP A 129 -7.95 -14.37 -14.22
N GLU A 130 -8.18 -15.47 -14.94
CA GLU A 130 -9.41 -16.25 -14.86
C GLU A 130 -9.47 -17.15 -13.61
N GLN A 131 -8.34 -17.35 -12.93
CA GLN A 131 -8.24 -18.23 -11.75
C GLN A 131 -8.22 -17.46 -10.43
N ASN A 132 -7.93 -16.16 -10.48
CA ASN A 132 -7.84 -15.26 -9.33
C ASN A 132 -8.49 -13.91 -9.62
N PHE A 133 -8.68 -13.09 -8.58
CA PHE A 133 -9.16 -11.72 -8.77
C PHE A 133 -8.12 -10.87 -9.50
N SER A 134 -8.53 -10.31 -10.62
CA SER A 134 -7.67 -9.46 -11.44
C SER A 134 -7.36 -8.12 -10.78
N SER A 135 -6.24 -7.51 -11.16
CA SER A 135 -5.88 -6.17 -10.71
C SER A 135 -6.90 -5.12 -11.18
N ALA A 136 -7.08 -4.05 -10.41
CA ALA A 136 -7.94 -2.95 -10.82
C ALA A 136 -7.49 -2.29 -12.14
N THR A 137 -6.21 -2.41 -12.49
CA THR A 137 -5.64 -1.94 -13.76
C THR A 137 -6.13 -2.82 -14.91
N ALA A 138 -6.02 -4.15 -14.78
CA ALA A 138 -6.51 -5.10 -15.78
C ALA A 138 -8.01 -4.92 -16.03
N ILE A 139 -8.81 -4.79 -14.97
CA ILE A 139 -10.25 -4.53 -15.07
C ILE A 139 -10.54 -3.23 -15.82
N ARG A 140 -9.88 -2.12 -15.49
CA ARG A 140 -10.06 -0.83 -16.16
C ARG A 140 -9.65 -0.88 -17.64
N GLU A 141 -8.51 -1.48 -17.94
CA GLU A 141 -8.05 -1.63 -19.33
C GLU A 141 -9.03 -2.50 -20.16
N SER A 142 -9.53 -3.57 -19.57
CA SER A 142 -10.55 -4.41 -20.19
C SER A 142 -11.84 -3.62 -20.46
N LEU A 143 -12.32 -2.83 -19.51
CA LEU A 143 -13.52 -1.99 -19.67
C LEU A 143 -13.36 -0.92 -20.77
N VAL A 144 -12.22 -0.22 -20.80
CA VAL A 144 -11.95 0.80 -21.82
C VAL A 144 -11.89 0.19 -23.22
N GLY A 145 -11.29 -1.01 -23.35
CA GLY A 145 -11.20 -1.74 -24.59
C GLY A 145 -12.54 -2.35 -25.07
N SER A 146 -13.49 -2.56 -24.13
CA SER A 146 -14.70 -3.33 -24.37
C SER A 146 -15.96 -2.50 -24.65
N LYS A 147 -15.86 -1.17 -24.84
CA LYS A 147 -17.03 -0.28 -25.07
C LYS A 147 -18.07 -0.76 -26.08
N LYS A 148 -17.86 -1.92 -26.76
CA LYS A 148 -18.78 -2.54 -27.72
C LYS A 148 -18.79 -4.08 -27.71
N ASN A 149 -18.11 -4.78 -26.77
CA ASN A 149 -18.01 -6.24 -26.87
C ASN A 149 -18.56 -6.94 -25.61
N LYS A 150 -19.80 -7.48 -25.73
CA LYS A 150 -20.48 -8.23 -24.65
C LYS A 150 -19.66 -9.42 -24.13
N ALA A 151 -18.92 -10.12 -25.00
CA ALA A 151 -18.11 -11.27 -24.61
C ALA A 151 -17.02 -10.86 -23.58
N ARG A 152 -16.43 -9.69 -23.73
CA ARG A 152 -15.41 -9.17 -22.84
C ARG A 152 -15.95 -8.72 -21.47
N ILE A 153 -17.22 -8.38 -21.40
CA ILE A 153 -17.92 -8.08 -20.13
C ILE A 153 -18.16 -9.39 -19.36
N GLU A 154 -18.48 -10.48 -20.04
CA GLU A 154 -18.64 -11.80 -19.40
C GLU A 154 -17.30 -12.35 -18.84
N GLU A 155 -16.19 -12.09 -19.52
CA GLU A 155 -14.84 -12.43 -19.00
C GLU A 155 -14.53 -11.73 -17.68
N LEU A 156 -15.00 -10.48 -17.50
CA LEU A 156 -14.84 -9.74 -16.25
C LEU A 156 -15.54 -10.38 -15.05
N LYS A 157 -16.63 -11.13 -15.29
CA LYS A 157 -17.35 -11.82 -14.24
C LYS A 157 -16.49 -12.88 -13.54
N LEU A 158 -15.57 -13.52 -14.25
CA LEU A 158 -14.65 -14.52 -13.70
C LEU A 158 -13.47 -13.87 -12.95
N SER A 159 -13.23 -12.58 -13.19
CA SER A 159 -12.07 -11.84 -12.70
C SER A 159 -12.34 -10.97 -11.48
N MET A 160 -13.58 -10.97 -10.97
CA MET A 160 -13.99 -10.17 -9.79
C MET A 160 -15.14 -10.84 -9.03
N PRO A 161 -15.39 -10.44 -7.76
CA PRO A 161 -16.56 -10.93 -7.00
C PRO A 161 -17.89 -10.61 -7.71
N ASP A 162 -18.86 -11.53 -7.66
CA ASP A 162 -20.19 -11.36 -8.27
C ASP A 162 -20.86 -10.04 -7.87
N SER A 163 -20.80 -9.68 -6.59
CA SER A 163 -21.38 -8.43 -6.09
C SER A 163 -20.75 -7.17 -6.70
N SER A 164 -19.48 -7.22 -7.07
CA SER A 164 -18.78 -6.12 -7.74
C SER A 164 -19.16 -6.07 -9.23
N PHE A 165 -19.32 -7.24 -9.87
CA PHE A 165 -19.73 -7.33 -11.25
C PHE A 165 -21.16 -6.82 -11.45
N GLU A 166 -22.10 -7.17 -10.56
CA GLU A 166 -23.49 -6.71 -10.63
C GLU A 166 -23.58 -5.17 -10.56
N GLN A 167 -22.76 -4.52 -9.75
CA GLN A 167 -22.72 -3.05 -9.67
C GLN A 167 -22.11 -2.40 -10.91
N LEU A 168 -21.22 -3.11 -11.60
CA LEU A 168 -20.57 -2.60 -12.80
C LEU A 168 -21.49 -2.73 -14.04
N ALA A 169 -22.39 -3.73 -14.06
CA ALA A 169 -23.29 -4.03 -15.17
C ALA A 169 -24.58 -3.17 -15.18
N THR A 170 -24.85 -2.43 -14.09
CA THR A 170 -25.96 -1.48 -13.96
C THR A 170 -25.58 -0.10 -14.46
#